data_4cd49576cb6a4d3987de1a319be20fbd
#
_entry.id   4cd49576cb6a4d3987de1a319be20fbd
#
_cell.length_a   1.000
_cell.length_b   1.000
_cell.length_c   1.000
_cell.angle_alpha   90.00
_cell.angle_beta   90.00
_cell.angle_gamma   90.00
#
_symmetry.space_group_name_H-M   'P 1'
#
loop_
_entity.id
_entity.type
_entity.pdbx_description
1 polymer ?
#
loop_
_entity_poly.entity_id
_entity_poly.type
_entity_poly.pdbx_seq_one_letter_code
_entity_poly.pdbx_strand_id
1 'polypeptide(L)'
;METIAGHLYDFPKYYDLIFGSDWAAEYKFLKAGFEKYAKRPIKRIFEPACGTGRLMIQFAKAGYEVAGNDLNEKAVAYCNERLERHGFKPTAVVGDMADFTVKKKVDAAFNMINTVRHLPSEQTAQAHLRCVAESLNKGGLYFLGLHLTPINPQQCTAETWSATRGHLSVVSRLWSIGSDTKKRTEQIGVTYDVYTPLKQFRITDETVFRTYTAQHMFDLLATEPRLRLLDMYDFRYDIDSPIDITADTEDIVYVLQRV
;
A
#
# COMPACT_ATOMS: atom_id res chain seq x y z
N MET A 1 9.49 28.72 -10.47
CA MET A 1 9.14 27.92 -9.26
C MET A 1 10.41 27.21 -8.83
N GLU A 2 10.79 27.33 -7.57
CA GLU A 2 11.93 26.61 -7.00
C GLU A 2 11.69 25.10 -7.08
N THR A 3 12.73 24.31 -7.42
CA THR A 3 12.64 22.85 -7.50
C THR A 3 13.56 22.22 -6.45
N ILE A 4 13.01 21.28 -5.69
CA ILE A 4 13.68 20.54 -4.64
C ILE A 4 13.73 19.06 -5.08
N ALA A 5 14.92 18.52 -5.24
CA ALA A 5 15.10 17.08 -5.43
C ALA A 5 15.01 16.39 -4.06
N GLY A 6 14.18 15.38 -3.93
CA GLY A 6 14.02 14.66 -2.66
C GLY A 6 12.99 13.56 -2.75
N HIS A 7 13.15 12.55 -1.90
CA HIS A 7 12.24 11.41 -1.85
C HIS A 7 10.83 11.85 -1.42
N LEU A 8 9.80 11.52 -2.19
CA LEU A 8 8.43 11.98 -1.92
C LEU A 8 7.90 11.63 -0.53
N TYR A 9 8.25 10.46 -0.04
CA TYR A 9 7.84 10.01 1.30
C TYR A 9 8.49 10.81 2.43
N ASP A 10 9.54 11.60 2.13
CA ASP A 10 10.11 12.57 3.07
C ASP A 10 9.25 13.81 3.29
N PHE A 11 8.18 13.92 2.52
CA PHE A 11 7.19 15.01 2.59
C PHE A 11 5.78 14.48 2.95
N PRO A 12 5.62 13.79 4.09
CA PRO A 12 4.40 13.04 4.42
C PRO A 12 3.15 13.93 4.46
N LYS A 13 3.28 15.22 4.78
CA LYS A 13 2.19 16.18 4.78
C LYS A 13 1.58 16.36 3.37
N TYR A 14 2.40 16.41 2.33
CA TYR A 14 1.93 16.59 0.95
C TYR A 14 1.45 15.25 0.38
N TYR A 15 2.15 14.17 0.69
CA TYR A 15 1.74 12.82 0.38
C TYR A 15 0.35 12.51 0.95
N ASP A 16 0.13 12.79 2.25
CA ASP A 16 -1.17 12.58 2.92
C ASP A 16 -2.27 13.47 2.34
N LEU A 17 -1.95 14.67 1.86
CA LEU A 17 -2.93 15.54 1.21
C LEU A 17 -3.42 14.93 -0.10
N ILE A 18 -2.51 14.41 -0.93
CA ILE A 18 -2.83 13.83 -2.24
C ILE A 18 -3.53 12.47 -2.09
N PHE A 19 -2.96 11.55 -1.31
CA PHE A 19 -3.40 10.16 -1.26
C PHE A 19 -4.19 9.80 0.01
N GLY A 20 -4.05 10.57 1.06
CA GLY A 20 -4.64 10.26 2.37
C GLY A 20 -6.15 10.45 2.47
N SER A 21 -6.78 11.18 1.54
CA SER A 21 -8.22 11.42 1.53
C SER A 21 -9.03 10.30 0.86
N ASP A 22 -8.44 9.56 -0.04
CA ASP A 22 -9.08 8.45 -0.76
C ASP A 22 -8.85 7.13 -0.03
N TRP A 23 -9.65 6.87 0.98
CA TRP A 23 -9.55 5.68 1.81
C TRP A 23 -10.86 4.89 1.90
N ALA A 24 -11.99 5.50 1.53
CA ALA A 24 -13.31 4.99 1.94
C ALA A 24 -13.68 3.68 1.24
N ALA A 25 -13.35 3.54 -0.05
CA ALA A 25 -13.64 2.34 -0.82
C ALA A 25 -12.84 1.14 -0.30
N GLU A 26 -11.52 1.31 -0.14
CA GLU A 26 -10.65 0.27 0.41
C GLU A 26 -11.03 -0.13 1.83
N TYR A 27 -11.33 0.85 2.69
CA TYR A 27 -11.75 0.58 4.07
C TYR A 27 -13.03 -0.26 4.12
N LYS A 28 -14.05 0.10 3.31
CA LYS A 28 -15.30 -0.66 3.22
C LYS A 28 -15.06 -2.07 2.70
N PHE A 29 -14.26 -2.21 1.66
CA PHE A 29 -13.90 -3.50 1.08
C PHE A 29 -13.18 -4.39 2.10
N LEU A 30 -12.15 -3.87 2.80
CA LEU A 30 -11.42 -4.62 3.82
C LEU A 30 -12.36 -5.08 4.94
N LYS A 31 -13.27 -4.20 5.42
CA LYS A 31 -14.27 -4.59 6.43
C LYS A 31 -15.20 -5.68 5.92
N ALA A 32 -15.75 -5.55 4.73
CA ALA A 32 -16.60 -6.57 4.13
C ALA A 32 -15.82 -7.89 3.92
N GLY A 33 -14.55 -7.81 3.54
CA GLY A 33 -13.66 -8.95 3.45
C GLY A 33 -13.42 -9.62 4.80
N PHE A 34 -13.30 -8.86 5.89
CA PHE A 34 -13.21 -9.42 7.24
C PHE A 34 -14.50 -10.19 7.59
N GLU A 35 -15.66 -9.65 7.28
CA GLU A 35 -16.95 -10.28 7.52
C GLU A 35 -17.13 -11.56 6.68
N LYS A 36 -16.73 -11.53 5.41
CA LYS A 36 -16.89 -12.64 4.46
C LYS A 36 -15.95 -13.81 4.75
N TYR A 37 -14.68 -13.55 5.09
CA TYR A 37 -13.64 -14.59 5.13
C TYR A 37 -13.16 -14.96 6.51
N ALA A 38 -13.32 -14.10 7.53
CA ALA A 38 -12.80 -14.39 8.84
C ALA A 38 -13.70 -15.40 9.59
N LYS A 39 -13.08 -16.48 10.08
CA LYS A 39 -13.77 -17.50 10.91
C LYS A 39 -13.94 -17.06 12.37
N ARG A 40 -13.37 -15.93 12.76
CA ARG A 40 -13.40 -15.34 14.10
C ARG A 40 -13.30 -13.82 13.99
N PRO A 41 -13.73 -13.07 15.01
CA PRO A 41 -13.66 -11.61 14.97
C PRO A 41 -12.23 -11.10 14.74
N ILE A 42 -12.06 -10.20 13.79
CA ILE A 42 -10.82 -9.45 13.62
C ILE A 42 -10.75 -8.38 14.71
N LYS A 43 -9.67 -8.35 15.46
CA LYS A 43 -9.42 -7.36 16.53
C LYS A 43 -8.13 -6.60 16.32
N ARG A 44 -7.06 -7.30 15.91
CA ARG A 44 -5.74 -6.73 15.69
C ARG A 44 -5.38 -6.75 14.22
N ILE A 45 -4.92 -5.61 13.73
CA ILE A 45 -4.57 -5.38 12.33
C ILE A 45 -3.15 -4.86 12.26
N PHE A 46 -2.40 -5.31 11.26
CA PHE A 46 -1.06 -4.83 10.96
C PHE A 46 -0.96 -4.36 9.51
N GLU A 47 -0.38 -3.18 9.30
CA GLU A 47 -0.11 -2.63 7.97
C GLU A 47 1.41 -2.53 7.76
N PRO A 48 2.04 -3.49 7.04
CA PRO A 48 3.41 -3.34 6.60
C PRO A 48 3.53 -2.16 5.63
N ALA A 49 4.61 -1.37 5.72
CA ALA A 49 4.81 -0.14 4.95
C ALA A 49 3.59 0.80 5.03
N CYS A 50 3.21 1.15 6.26
CA CYS A 50 1.97 1.89 6.57
C CYS A 50 2.00 3.37 6.15
N GLY A 51 3.16 3.90 5.77
CA GLY A 51 3.33 5.29 5.36
C GLY A 51 2.75 6.28 6.38
N THR A 52 1.83 7.12 5.94
CA THR A 52 1.13 8.12 6.79
C THR A 52 -0.03 7.55 7.61
N GLY A 53 -0.28 6.23 7.55
CA GLY A 53 -1.33 5.54 8.28
C GLY A 53 -2.73 5.84 7.77
N ARG A 54 -2.91 6.00 6.47
CA ARG A 54 -4.17 6.35 5.82
C ARG A 54 -5.33 5.43 6.24
N LEU A 55 -5.13 4.12 6.15
CA LEU A 55 -6.11 3.11 6.55
C LEU A 55 -6.02 2.78 8.04
N MET A 56 -4.81 2.69 8.61
CA MET A 56 -4.62 2.44 10.05
C MET A 56 -5.49 3.35 10.92
N ILE A 57 -5.52 4.65 10.63
CA ILE A 57 -6.30 5.62 11.43
C ILE A 57 -7.80 5.33 11.36
N GLN A 58 -8.31 4.91 10.20
CA GLN A 58 -9.73 4.60 10.06
C GLN A 58 -10.10 3.33 10.84
N PHE A 59 -9.22 2.32 10.81
CA PHE A 59 -9.42 1.12 11.62
C PHE A 59 -9.30 1.41 13.12
N ALA A 60 -8.36 2.25 13.55
CA ALA A 60 -8.28 2.68 14.95
C ALA A 60 -9.56 3.37 15.42
N LYS A 61 -10.13 4.28 14.60
CA LYS A 61 -11.43 4.93 14.87
C LYS A 61 -12.58 3.94 14.95
N ALA A 62 -12.52 2.84 14.24
CA ALA A 62 -13.51 1.77 14.29
C ALA A 62 -13.30 0.77 15.45
N GLY A 63 -12.33 1.02 16.32
CA GLY A 63 -12.09 0.23 17.54
C GLY A 63 -11.16 -0.96 17.37
N TYR A 64 -10.45 -1.09 16.25
CA TYR A 64 -9.43 -2.12 16.06
C TYR A 64 -8.12 -1.72 16.75
N GLU A 65 -7.40 -2.70 17.28
CA GLU A 65 -6.00 -2.54 17.66
C GLU A 65 -5.16 -2.52 16.37
N VAL A 66 -4.49 -1.40 16.10
CA VAL A 66 -3.70 -1.21 14.88
C VAL A 66 -2.22 -1.11 15.20
N ALA A 67 -1.38 -1.62 14.32
CA ALA A 67 0.05 -1.41 14.32
C ALA A 67 0.57 -1.45 12.87
N GLY A 68 1.75 -0.91 12.63
CA GLY A 68 2.38 -0.93 11.31
C GLY A 68 3.87 -0.62 11.40
N ASN A 69 4.57 -0.82 10.30
CA ASN A 69 5.93 -0.36 10.12
C ASN A 69 6.09 0.36 8.79
N ASP A 70 7.10 1.19 8.66
CA ASP A 70 7.51 1.82 7.41
C ASP A 70 9.01 2.11 7.46
N LEU A 71 9.69 2.07 6.32
CA LEU A 71 11.11 2.42 6.22
C LEU A 71 11.37 3.91 6.45
N ASN A 72 10.40 4.76 6.10
CA ASN A 72 10.56 6.21 6.17
C ASN A 72 10.22 6.74 7.56
N GLU A 73 11.25 7.18 8.29
CA GLU A 73 11.12 7.74 9.66
C GLU A 73 10.15 8.94 9.73
N LYS A 74 10.13 9.78 8.69
CA LYS A 74 9.25 10.96 8.65
C LYS A 74 7.80 10.57 8.45
N ALA A 75 7.54 9.53 7.64
CA ALA A 75 6.21 8.96 7.45
C ALA A 75 5.71 8.31 8.75
N VAL A 76 6.56 7.53 9.43
CA VAL A 76 6.26 6.92 10.75
C VAL A 76 5.95 7.99 11.79
N ALA A 77 6.79 9.03 11.91
CA ALA A 77 6.55 10.13 12.83
C ALA A 77 5.21 10.83 12.55
N TYR A 78 4.92 11.11 11.27
CA TYR A 78 3.65 11.72 10.86
C TYR A 78 2.44 10.82 11.13
N CYS A 79 2.55 9.51 10.88
CA CYS A 79 1.51 8.53 11.20
C CYS A 79 1.21 8.53 12.70
N ASN A 80 2.24 8.46 13.55
CA ASN A 80 2.11 8.46 14.99
C ASN A 80 1.49 9.76 15.52
N GLU A 81 1.92 10.93 15.02
CA GLU A 81 1.32 12.22 15.35
C GLU A 81 -0.17 12.28 14.97
N ARG A 82 -0.57 11.67 13.85
CA ARG A 82 -1.98 11.56 13.47
C ARG A 82 -2.76 10.66 14.41
N LEU A 83 -2.21 9.51 14.81
CA LEU A 83 -2.83 8.64 15.80
C LEU A 83 -3.07 9.37 17.12
N GLU A 84 -2.06 10.07 17.64
CA GLU A 84 -2.13 10.83 18.89
C GLU A 84 -3.17 11.97 18.81
N ARG A 85 -3.23 12.71 17.70
CA ARG A 85 -4.27 13.75 17.48
C ARG A 85 -5.70 13.20 17.54
N HIS A 86 -5.86 11.90 17.29
CA HIS A 86 -7.16 11.23 17.40
C HIS A 86 -7.33 10.47 18.72
N GLY A 87 -6.42 10.63 19.69
CA GLY A 87 -6.50 9.99 21.01
C GLY A 87 -6.02 8.54 21.04
N PHE A 88 -5.34 8.06 19.99
CA PHE A 88 -4.78 6.71 19.92
C PHE A 88 -3.30 6.69 20.30
N LYS A 89 -2.82 5.53 20.74
CA LYS A 89 -1.39 5.33 21.00
C LYS A 89 -0.61 5.31 19.68
N PRO A 90 0.63 5.83 19.67
CA PRO A 90 1.55 5.69 18.54
C PRO A 90 1.97 4.22 18.42
N THR A 91 1.64 3.58 17.30
CA THR A 91 1.85 2.15 17.06
C THR A 91 2.56 1.85 15.74
N ALA A 92 2.93 2.86 14.98
CA ALA A 92 3.81 2.73 13.83
C ALA A 92 5.27 2.74 14.28
N VAL A 93 6.10 1.87 13.69
CA VAL A 93 7.54 1.77 13.98
C VAL A 93 8.35 1.84 12.70
N VAL A 94 9.59 2.33 12.79
CA VAL A 94 10.52 2.26 11.65
C VAL A 94 10.95 0.80 11.45
N GLY A 95 10.82 0.30 10.23
CA GLY A 95 11.18 -1.08 9.91
C GLY A 95 10.86 -1.47 8.47
N ASP A 96 11.54 -2.50 7.98
CA ASP A 96 11.36 -3.05 6.64
C ASP A 96 10.14 -3.98 6.58
N MET A 97 9.31 -3.84 5.56
CA MET A 97 8.20 -4.77 5.34
C MET A 97 8.64 -6.17 4.94
N ALA A 98 9.91 -6.35 4.54
CA ALA A 98 10.51 -7.66 4.22
C ALA A 98 11.29 -8.27 5.39
N ASP A 99 11.44 -7.54 6.51
CA ASP A 99 12.13 -8.02 7.71
C ASP A 99 11.48 -7.42 8.97
N PHE A 100 10.38 -8.01 9.41
CA PHE A 100 9.70 -7.56 10.63
C PHE A 100 9.13 -8.72 11.45
N THR A 101 8.95 -8.44 12.72
CA THR A 101 8.23 -9.32 13.66
C THR A 101 7.22 -8.51 14.46
N VAL A 102 6.13 -9.15 14.86
CA VAL A 102 5.10 -8.53 15.71
C VAL A 102 5.15 -9.11 17.11
N LYS A 103 5.03 -8.26 18.14
CA LYS A 103 5.01 -8.73 19.55
C LYS A 103 3.83 -9.65 19.84
N LYS A 104 2.70 -9.43 19.19
CA LYS A 104 1.48 -10.25 19.30
C LYS A 104 0.96 -10.49 17.90
N LYS A 105 0.65 -11.73 17.56
CA LYS A 105 0.05 -12.07 16.27
C LYS A 105 -1.23 -11.30 16.03
N VAL A 106 -1.47 -10.99 14.77
CA VAL A 106 -2.61 -10.19 14.31
C VAL A 106 -3.64 -11.07 13.61
N ASP A 107 -4.85 -10.56 13.48
CA ASP A 107 -5.97 -11.27 12.86
C ASP A 107 -6.10 -10.92 11.37
N ALA A 108 -5.62 -9.73 10.97
CA ALA A 108 -5.53 -9.33 9.58
C ALA A 108 -4.30 -8.46 9.33
N ALA A 109 -3.81 -8.49 8.08
CA ALA A 109 -2.82 -7.58 7.55
C ALA A 109 -3.25 -7.14 6.16
N PHE A 110 -2.76 -6.00 5.69
CA PHE A 110 -3.01 -5.55 4.33
C PHE A 110 -1.88 -4.65 3.82
N ASN A 111 -1.62 -4.77 2.52
CA ASN A 111 -0.86 -3.81 1.72
C ASN A 111 -1.72 -3.49 0.51
N MET A 112 -2.30 -2.30 0.49
CA MET A 112 -3.12 -1.86 -0.63
C MET A 112 -2.31 -0.95 -1.56
N ILE A 113 -2.64 -1.00 -2.83
CA ILE A 113 -2.12 -0.15 -3.91
C ILE A 113 -0.58 -0.11 -3.98
N ASN A 114 -0.01 -1.05 -4.72
CA ASN A 114 1.38 -1.03 -5.20
C ASN A 114 2.52 -1.09 -4.16
N THR A 115 2.25 -1.14 -2.87
CA THR A 115 3.30 -1.11 -1.84
C THR A 115 4.37 -2.19 -2.04
N VAL A 116 3.98 -3.43 -2.37
CA VAL A 116 4.94 -4.52 -2.59
C VAL A 116 5.82 -4.33 -3.84
N ARG A 117 5.43 -3.47 -4.78
CA ARG A 117 6.24 -3.15 -5.96
C ARG A 117 7.51 -2.36 -5.64
N HIS A 118 7.63 -1.82 -4.42
CA HIS A 118 8.86 -1.21 -3.92
C HIS A 118 9.93 -2.23 -3.52
N LEU A 119 9.57 -3.51 -3.35
CA LEU A 119 10.54 -4.55 -3.02
C LEU A 119 11.46 -4.83 -4.22
N PRO A 120 12.80 -4.71 -4.06
CA PRO A 120 13.70 -4.66 -5.21
C PRO A 120 13.93 -6.01 -5.88
N SER A 121 13.60 -7.12 -5.21
CA SER A 121 13.91 -8.47 -5.69
C SER A 121 12.81 -9.47 -5.34
N GLU A 122 12.84 -10.62 -6.03
CA GLU A 122 12.00 -11.77 -5.71
C GLU A 122 12.25 -12.27 -4.28
N GLN A 123 13.51 -12.28 -3.84
CA GLN A 123 13.88 -12.73 -2.50
C GLN A 123 13.28 -11.84 -1.41
N THR A 124 13.28 -10.51 -1.60
CA THR A 124 12.66 -9.57 -0.66
C THR A 124 11.13 -9.69 -0.66
N ALA A 125 10.52 -9.94 -1.82
CA ALA A 125 9.09 -10.19 -1.91
C ALA A 125 8.68 -11.49 -1.19
N GLN A 126 9.47 -12.57 -1.34
CA GLN A 126 9.27 -13.81 -0.59
C GLN A 126 9.49 -13.62 0.92
N ALA A 127 10.49 -12.82 1.30
CA ALA A 127 10.73 -12.47 2.71
C ALA A 127 9.53 -11.73 3.31
N HIS A 128 8.98 -10.77 2.57
CA HIS A 128 7.75 -10.07 2.96
C HIS A 128 6.58 -11.04 3.21
N LEU A 129 6.30 -11.96 2.28
CA LEU A 129 5.22 -12.95 2.47
C LEU A 129 5.45 -13.83 3.70
N ARG A 130 6.72 -14.24 3.97
CA ARG A 130 7.09 -14.99 5.19
C ARG A 130 6.79 -14.18 6.45
N CYS A 131 7.22 -12.92 6.52
CA CYS A 131 6.96 -12.03 7.65
C CYS A 131 5.45 -11.87 7.91
N VAL A 132 4.66 -11.66 6.84
CA VAL A 132 3.20 -11.60 6.94
C VAL A 132 2.62 -12.91 7.47
N ALA A 133 2.99 -14.05 6.89
CA ALA A 133 2.51 -15.37 7.33
C ALA A 133 2.86 -15.64 8.81
N GLU A 134 4.03 -15.21 9.26
CA GLU A 134 4.47 -15.35 10.64
C GLU A 134 3.76 -14.41 11.60
N SER A 135 3.39 -13.22 11.14
CA SER A 135 2.67 -12.23 11.94
C SER A 135 1.20 -12.61 12.17
N LEU A 136 0.60 -13.36 11.25
CA LEU A 136 -0.81 -13.72 11.30
C LEU A 136 -1.10 -14.88 12.26
N ASN A 137 -2.24 -14.80 12.94
CA ASN A 137 -2.87 -15.95 13.60
C ASN A 137 -3.32 -16.98 12.55
N LYS A 138 -3.43 -18.27 12.92
CA LYS A 138 -4.10 -19.25 12.06
C LYS A 138 -5.52 -18.80 11.74
N GLY A 139 -5.89 -18.83 10.43
CA GLY A 139 -7.15 -18.31 9.92
C GLY A 139 -7.16 -16.78 9.76
N GLY A 140 -6.07 -16.09 10.07
CA GLY A 140 -5.92 -14.65 9.81
C GLY A 140 -5.86 -14.34 8.32
N LEU A 141 -6.18 -13.11 7.95
CA LEU A 141 -6.35 -12.68 6.56
C LEU A 141 -5.22 -11.74 6.14
N TYR A 142 -4.80 -11.84 4.89
CA TYR A 142 -3.93 -10.87 4.25
C TYR A 142 -4.53 -10.39 2.94
N PHE A 143 -4.64 -9.07 2.79
CA PHE A 143 -5.12 -8.42 1.56
C PHE A 143 -3.94 -7.74 0.87
N LEU A 144 -3.70 -8.10 -0.39
CA LEU A 144 -2.55 -7.63 -1.15
C LEU A 144 -3.01 -7.02 -2.47
N GLY A 145 -2.92 -5.70 -2.59
CA GLY A 145 -3.34 -4.94 -3.78
C GLY A 145 -2.15 -4.37 -4.56
N LEU A 146 -2.14 -4.58 -5.88
CA LEU A 146 -1.13 -4.01 -6.77
C LEU A 146 -1.62 -3.93 -8.21
N HIS A 147 -0.95 -3.11 -9.03
CA HIS A 147 -1.09 -3.16 -10.48
C HIS A 147 -0.21 -4.27 -11.06
N LEU A 148 -0.82 -5.16 -11.83
CA LEU A 148 -0.12 -6.12 -12.67
C LEU A 148 0.36 -5.41 -13.94
N THR A 149 1.32 -6.02 -14.60
CA THR A 149 1.74 -5.63 -15.94
C THR A 149 1.01 -6.52 -16.95
N PRO A 150 -0.01 -6.02 -17.65
CA PRO A 150 -0.75 -6.78 -18.64
C PRO A 150 0.13 -7.09 -19.86
N ILE A 151 -0.27 -8.10 -20.66
CA ILE A 151 0.44 -8.45 -21.91
C ILE A 151 0.29 -7.33 -22.95
N ASN A 152 -0.89 -6.69 -22.97
CA ASN A 152 -1.18 -5.55 -23.85
C ASN A 152 -1.43 -4.29 -23.01
N PRO A 153 -0.38 -3.64 -22.51
CA PRO A 153 -0.55 -2.47 -21.65
C PRO A 153 -1.20 -1.33 -22.42
N GLN A 154 -2.23 -0.74 -21.83
CA GLN A 154 -2.72 0.56 -22.32
C GLN A 154 -1.64 1.59 -22.02
N GLN A 155 -1.28 2.39 -23.03
CA GLN A 155 -0.31 3.47 -22.84
C GLN A 155 -0.95 4.62 -22.03
N CYS A 156 -0.93 4.51 -20.71
CA CYS A 156 -1.10 5.67 -19.86
C CYS A 156 0.27 6.31 -19.65
N THR A 157 0.51 7.47 -20.26
CA THR A 157 1.83 8.11 -20.21
C THR A 157 2.02 8.98 -18.97
N ALA A 158 0.95 9.47 -18.37
CA ALA A 158 1.00 10.26 -17.16
C ALA A 158 -0.35 10.31 -16.45
N GLU A 159 -0.31 10.34 -15.13
CA GLU A 159 -1.45 10.55 -14.25
C GLU A 159 -1.26 11.83 -13.44
N THR A 160 -2.36 12.53 -13.15
CA THR A 160 -2.32 13.77 -12.39
C THR A 160 -3.44 13.81 -11.36
N TRP A 161 -3.09 14.10 -10.12
CA TRP A 161 -4.04 14.32 -9.03
C TRP A 161 -3.81 15.70 -8.42
N SER A 162 -4.86 16.25 -7.83
CA SER A 162 -4.74 17.48 -7.07
C SER A 162 -5.61 17.41 -5.81
N ALA A 163 -5.10 18.00 -4.75
CA ALA A 163 -5.86 18.11 -3.50
C ALA A 163 -5.59 19.43 -2.81
N THR A 164 -6.61 19.94 -2.10
CA THR A 164 -6.53 21.21 -1.36
C THR A 164 -7.06 21.01 0.05
N ARG A 165 -6.32 21.56 1.03
CA ARG A 165 -6.74 21.60 2.45
C ARG A 165 -6.42 22.98 3.02
N GLY A 166 -7.46 23.78 3.24
CA GLY A 166 -7.29 25.18 3.64
C GLY A 166 -6.56 25.99 2.55
N HIS A 167 -5.41 26.55 2.92
CA HIS A 167 -4.58 27.34 2.00
C HIS A 167 -3.43 26.56 1.35
N LEU A 168 -3.38 25.25 1.52
CA LEU A 168 -2.40 24.38 0.91
C LEU A 168 -3.04 23.59 -0.24
N SER A 169 -2.51 23.76 -1.44
CA SER A 169 -2.85 22.95 -2.62
C SER A 169 -1.61 22.21 -3.11
N VAL A 170 -1.79 20.96 -3.49
CA VAL A 170 -0.74 20.12 -4.07
C VAL A 170 -1.28 19.50 -5.36
N VAL A 171 -0.47 19.58 -6.43
CA VAL A 171 -0.71 18.87 -7.68
C VAL A 171 0.38 17.83 -7.84
N SER A 172 -0.01 16.56 -7.87
CA SER A 172 0.89 15.44 -8.14
C SER A 172 0.80 15.06 -9.61
N ARG A 173 1.94 14.81 -10.22
CA ARG A 173 2.04 14.16 -11.53
C ARG A 173 2.97 12.97 -11.43
N LEU A 174 2.54 11.85 -12.01
CA LEU A 174 3.28 10.60 -12.06
C LEU A 174 3.32 10.15 -13.52
N TRP A 175 4.49 9.71 -13.99
CA TRP A 175 4.67 9.23 -15.37
C TRP A 175 5.70 8.11 -15.45
N SER A 176 5.53 7.22 -16.41
CA SER A 176 6.53 6.20 -16.72
C SER A 176 7.70 6.84 -17.48
N ILE A 177 8.92 6.65 -16.97
CA ILE A 177 10.17 7.05 -17.65
C ILE A 177 10.63 5.94 -18.59
N GLY A 178 10.41 4.66 -18.18
CA GLY A 178 10.76 3.51 -18.97
C GLY A 178 10.64 2.21 -18.17
N SER A 179 10.65 1.10 -18.88
CA SER A 179 10.58 -0.24 -18.28
C SER A 179 11.67 -1.16 -18.82
N ASP A 180 12.17 -2.06 -17.96
CA ASP A 180 13.07 -3.13 -18.30
C ASP A 180 12.40 -4.47 -17.98
N THR A 181 11.90 -5.14 -19.01
CA THR A 181 11.18 -6.42 -18.87
C THR A 181 12.09 -7.55 -18.39
N LYS A 182 13.40 -7.52 -18.70
CA LYS A 182 14.37 -8.54 -18.24
C LYS A 182 14.65 -8.39 -16.75
N LYS A 183 14.79 -7.15 -16.28
CA LYS A 183 14.97 -6.85 -14.86
C LYS A 183 13.66 -6.83 -14.09
N ARG A 184 12.54 -6.82 -14.81
CA ARG A 184 11.21 -6.69 -14.23
C ARG A 184 11.08 -5.39 -13.40
N THR A 185 11.48 -4.27 -14.00
CA THR A 185 11.43 -2.96 -13.34
C THR A 185 10.79 -1.92 -14.24
N GLU A 186 10.14 -0.96 -13.62
CA GLU A 186 9.59 0.24 -14.22
C GLU A 186 10.09 1.46 -13.45
N GLN A 187 10.68 2.42 -14.15
CA GLN A 187 11.13 3.68 -13.58
C GLN A 187 10.03 4.72 -13.72
N ILE A 188 9.64 5.32 -12.62
CA ILE A 188 8.55 6.28 -12.50
C ILE A 188 9.12 7.63 -12.07
N GLY A 189 8.80 8.68 -12.82
CA GLY A 189 9.00 10.05 -12.40
C GLY A 189 7.78 10.58 -11.66
N VAL A 190 8.01 11.33 -10.60
CA VAL A 190 6.94 11.94 -9.80
C VAL A 190 7.27 13.39 -9.47
N THR A 191 6.26 14.27 -9.50
CA THR A 191 6.39 15.63 -8.98
C THR A 191 5.24 15.99 -8.07
N TYR A 192 5.53 16.83 -7.06
CA TYR A 192 4.53 17.59 -6.31
C TYR A 192 4.75 19.08 -6.53
N ASP A 193 3.79 19.75 -7.16
CA ASP A 193 3.70 21.18 -7.21
C ASP A 193 2.92 21.66 -5.99
N VAL A 194 3.61 22.35 -5.09
CA VAL A 194 3.07 22.80 -3.81
C VAL A 194 2.80 24.29 -3.85
N TYR A 195 1.55 24.66 -3.55
CA TYR A 195 1.08 26.05 -3.52
C TYR A 195 0.59 26.42 -2.13
N THR A 196 1.13 27.50 -1.60
CA THR A 196 0.67 28.16 -0.36
C THR A 196 0.51 29.64 -0.60
N PRO A 197 -0.14 30.43 0.28
CA PRO A 197 -0.25 31.89 0.11
C PRO A 197 1.09 32.63 0.04
N LEU A 198 2.15 32.06 0.62
CA LEU A 198 3.45 32.72 0.73
C LEU A 198 4.49 32.22 -0.27
N LYS A 199 4.35 31.00 -0.75
CA LYS A 199 5.35 30.39 -1.64
C LYS A 199 4.76 29.26 -2.49
N GLN A 200 5.42 29.01 -3.62
CA GLN A 200 5.19 27.87 -4.48
C GLN A 200 6.53 27.21 -4.81
N PHE A 201 6.57 25.90 -4.82
CA PHE A 201 7.77 25.13 -5.14
C PHE A 201 7.37 23.74 -5.67
N ARG A 202 8.32 23.08 -6.33
CA ARG A 202 8.18 21.73 -6.87
C ARG A 202 9.10 20.78 -6.14
N ILE A 203 8.59 19.62 -5.77
CA ILE A 203 9.38 18.47 -5.33
C ILE A 203 9.43 17.50 -6.50
N THR A 204 10.63 16.95 -6.80
CA THR A 204 10.83 15.95 -7.84
C THR A 204 11.48 14.71 -7.27
N ASP A 205 10.99 13.55 -7.68
CA ASP A 205 11.52 12.26 -7.28
C ASP A 205 11.46 11.27 -8.45
N GLU A 206 12.33 10.26 -8.41
CA GLU A 206 12.27 9.10 -9.29
C GLU A 206 12.28 7.84 -8.43
N THR A 207 11.38 6.93 -8.73
CA THR A 207 11.29 5.65 -8.01
C THR A 207 11.28 4.50 -9.00
N VAL A 208 11.72 3.33 -8.54
CA VAL A 208 11.72 2.10 -9.34
C VAL A 208 10.71 1.14 -8.72
N PHE A 209 9.74 0.75 -9.52
CA PHE A 209 8.81 -0.31 -9.18
C PHE A 209 9.23 -1.64 -9.81
N ARG A 210 9.12 -2.71 -9.04
CA ARG A 210 9.17 -4.04 -9.59
C ARG A 210 7.85 -4.34 -10.33
N THR A 211 7.94 -4.97 -11.51
CA THR A 211 6.79 -5.35 -12.32
C THR A 211 6.41 -6.81 -12.09
N TYR A 212 5.11 -7.07 -12.09
CA TYR A 212 4.54 -8.40 -11.90
C TYR A 212 3.47 -8.66 -12.96
N THR A 213 3.60 -9.75 -13.72
CA THR A 213 2.49 -10.32 -14.47
C THR A 213 1.64 -11.17 -13.55
N ALA A 214 0.45 -11.59 -14.00
CA ALA A 214 -0.38 -12.54 -13.26
C ALA A 214 0.40 -13.82 -12.87
N GLN A 215 1.17 -14.41 -13.81
CA GLN A 215 1.98 -15.58 -13.53
C GLN A 215 3.06 -15.33 -12.49
N HIS A 216 3.76 -14.20 -12.56
CA HIS A 216 4.77 -13.85 -11.56
C HIS A 216 4.17 -13.77 -10.14
N MET A 217 2.94 -13.29 -10.01
CA MET A 217 2.27 -13.25 -8.72
C MET A 217 1.85 -14.63 -8.22
N PHE A 218 1.32 -15.49 -9.09
CA PHE A 218 1.02 -16.87 -8.70
C PHE A 218 2.27 -17.63 -8.27
N ASP A 219 3.39 -17.48 -9.00
CA ASP A 219 4.66 -18.09 -8.64
C ASP A 219 5.18 -17.56 -7.29
N LEU A 220 5.09 -16.25 -7.07
CA LEU A 220 5.46 -15.62 -5.80
C LEU A 220 4.60 -16.14 -4.64
N LEU A 221 3.27 -16.15 -4.78
CA LEU A 221 2.35 -16.62 -3.74
C LEU A 221 2.57 -18.11 -3.42
N ALA A 222 2.91 -18.93 -4.41
CA ALA A 222 3.22 -20.36 -4.22
C ALA A 222 4.47 -20.60 -3.35
N THR A 223 5.37 -19.62 -3.22
CA THR A 223 6.55 -19.73 -2.35
C THR A 223 6.23 -19.71 -0.86
N GLU A 224 5.02 -19.24 -0.48
CA GLU A 224 4.58 -19.19 0.92
C GLU A 224 3.27 -20.00 1.10
N PRO A 225 3.34 -21.32 1.17
CA PRO A 225 2.17 -22.21 1.21
C PRO A 225 1.32 -22.05 2.47
N ARG A 226 1.81 -21.35 3.48
CA ARG A 226 1.02 -21.00 4.66
C ARG A 226 -0.03 -19.91 4.37
N LEU A 227 0.07 -19.18 3.25
CA LEU A 227 -0.90 -18.20 2.79
C LEU A 227 -1.71 -18.80 1.63
N ARG A 228 -2.91 -19.27 1.91
CA ARG A 228 -3.80 -19.84 0.91
C ARG A 228 -4.61 -18.72 0.25
N LEU A 229 -4.57 -18.64 -1.07
CA LEU A 229 -5.45 -17.78 -1.87
C LEU A 229 -6.92 -18.21 -1.69
N LEU A 230 -7.80 -17.27 -1.37
CA LEU A 230 -9.24 -17.44 -1.23
C LEU A 230 -9.99 -16.89 -2.43
N ASP A 231 -9.77 -15.62 -2.75
CA ASP A 231 -10.45 -14.91 -3.82
C ASP A 231 -9.56 -13.78 -4.37
N MET A 232 -9.97 -13.20 -5.50
CA MET A 232 -9.31 -12.09 -6.17
C MET A 232 -10.36 -11.04 -6.57
N TYR A 233 -9.97 -9.76 -6.49
CA TYR A 233 -10.84 -8.61 -6.78
C TYR A 233 -10.06 -7.58 -7.60
N ASP A 234 -10.78 -6.67 -8.23
CA ASP A 234 -10.19 -5.47 -8.83
C ASP A 234 -10.31 -4.24 -7.90
N PHE A 235 -9.79 -3.09 -8.33
CA PHE A 235 -9.84 -1.84 -7.56
C PHE A 235 -11.20 -1.14 -7.60
N ARG A 236 -12.26 -1.79 -8.10
CA ARG A 236 -13.63 -1.35 -7.84
C ARG A 236 -14.07 -1.66 -6.41
N TYR A 237 -13.30 -2.55 -5.72
CA TYR A 237 -13.51 -2.89 -4.31
C TYR A 237 -14.93 -3.41 -3.99
N ASP A 238 -15.50 -4.19 -4.93
CA ASP A 238 -16.80 -4.83 -4.75
C ASP A 238 -16.61 -6.26 -4.23
N ILE A 239 -16.94 -6.49 -2.95
CA ILE A 239 -16.76 -7.79 -2.27
C ILE A 239 -17.68 -8.89 -2.81
N ASP A 240 -18.74 -8.53 -3.51
CA ASP A 240 -19.69 -9.47 -4.09
C ASP A 240 -19.34 -9.85 -5.54
N SER A 241 -18.33 -9.20 -6.10
CA SER A 241 -17.88 -9.37 -7.50
C SER A 241 -16.41 -9.81 -7.58
N PRO A 242 -16.05 -11.04 -7.13
CA PRO A 242 -14.71 -11.57 -7.34
C PRO A 242 -14.41 -11.71 -8.84
N ILE A 243 -13.16 -11.62 -9.21
CA ILE A 243 -12.72 -11.70 -10.61
C ILE A 243 -11.80 -12.89 -10.84
N ASP A 244 -11.80 -13.38 -12.08
CA ASP A 244 -10.75 -14.25 -12.59
C ASP A 244 -9.66 -13.40 -13.26
N ILE A 245 -8.41 -13.72 -12.99
CA ILE A 245 -7.27 -13.01 -13.61
C ILE A 245 -7.15 -13.48 -15.06
N THR A 246 -7.06 -12.49 -15.96
CA THR A 246 -6.72 -12.67 -17.37
C THR A 246 -5.34 -12.07 -17.66
N ALA A 247 -4.85 -12.29 -18.89
CA ALA A 247 -3.60 -11.70 -19.34
C ALA A 247 -3.62 -10.15 -19.41
N ASP A 248 -4.81 -9.57 -19.46
CA ASP A 248 -5.04 -8.12 -19.55
C ASP A 248 -5.50 -7.51 -18.21
N THR A 249 -5.54 -8.30 -17.14
CA THR A 249 -5.87 -7.79 -15.79
C THR A 249 -4.73 -6.87 -15.32
N GLU A 250 -5.09 -5.64 -14.93
CA GLU A 250 -4.17 -4.65 -14.40
C GLU A 250 -4.33 -4.50 -12.88
N ASP A 251 -5.52 -4.18 -12.41
CA ASP A 251 -5.79 -3.95 -11.00
C ASP A 251 -6.17 -5.25 -10.29
N ILE A 252 -5.48 -5.57 -9.20
CA ILE A 252 -5.76 -6.81 -8.46
C ILE A 252 -5.63 -6.64 -6.95
N VAL A 253 -6.56 -7.24 -6.22
CA VAL A 253 -6.45 -7.49 -4.78
C VAL A 253 -6.57 -8.99 -4.52
N TYR A 254 -5.50 -9.59 -4.02
CA TYR A 254 -5.50 -10.98 -3.56
C TYR A 254 -6.00 -11.04 -2.12
N VAL A 255 -6.94 -11.92 -1.83
CA VAL A 255 -7.38 -12.26 -0.48
C VAL A 255 -6.75 -13.58 -0.08
N LEU A 256 -5.89 -13.56 0.92
CA LEU A 256 -5.11 -14.69 1.37
C LEU A 256 -5.45 -15.03 2.82
N GLN A 257 -5.43 -16.31 3.16
CA GLN A 257 -5.69 -16.81 4.51
C GLN A 257 -4.52 -17.62 5.05
N ARG A 258 -4.08 -17.32 6.27
CA ARG A 258 -3.09 -18.10 7.01
C ARG A 258 -3.67 -19.46 7.40
N VAL A 259 -3.18 -20.56 6.85
CA VAL A 259 -3.55 -21.94 7.17
C VAL A 259 -2.76 -22.51 8.33
#